data_8d69b32a7442aebd337d54984f333edd
#
_entry.id   8d69b32a7442aebd337d54984f333edd
#
_cell.length_a   1.000
_cell.length_b   1.000
_cell.length_c   1.000
_cell.angle_alpha   90.00
_cell.angle_beta   90.00
_cell.angle_gamma   90.00
#
_symmetry.space_group_name_H-M   'P 1'
#
loop_
_entity.id
_entity.type
_entity.pdbx_description
1 polymer ?
#
loop_
_entity_poly.entity_id
_entity_poly.type
_entity_poly.pdbx_seq_one_letter_code
_entity_poly.pdbx_strand_id
1 'polypeptide(L)'
;MEAFFKTHKYLVEHTDAPVRRNLMDEIDWSDRLIGIKGTRGIGKTTFLLQYAKENFDTNDRRCLYLNMNNFYFQGRGIADFAMDFYNHGGEVLLIDQVFKQQNWSSELRKCYDQCPNLKIVFTGSSVMRLKEENPELCGIVKSYNLRGFSFREYLNLKTGNNIPVHTLDDILANHVEIANEIARKVDIADNFDNYLHHGFYPFFLEHRNFEENLLKTMNMMTEVDILLIKQIELKYLTKIKKLLYLLAVDGLKAPNISNLAGEIETSRATVMNYIKYLSDARLINIMYHPGDEFPKKPSKVMMYNPNLMYCIYPIVADRQEVMETFFVNMLWKEHSVNQGNRDAAYIIDNKQHFHVTSANHMRRSRNSSEQLYATYDLNVGQTDKIPLWVFGLLY
;
A
#
# COMPACT_ATOMS: atom_id res chain seq x y z
N MET A 1 1.19 -23.38 24.22
CA MET A 1 1.93 -22.11 24.23
C MET A 1 3.41 -22.26 23.89
N GLU A 2 4.15 -23.20 24.46
CA GLU A 2 5.62 -23.38 24.28
C GLU A 2 6.07 -23.49 22.80
N ALA A 3 5.33 -24.21 21.96
CA ALA A 3 5.63 -24.32 20.53
C ALA A 3 5.55 -22.95 19.81
N PHE A 4 4.64 -22.09 20.21
CA PHE A 4 4.51 -20.73 19.64
C PHE A 4 5.69 -19.84 20.04
N PHE A 5 6.18 -19.92 21.29
CA PHE A 5 7.38 -19.20 21.70
C PHE A 5 8.62 -19.66 20.95
N LYS A 6 8.79 -20.96 20.68
CA LYS A 6 9.89 -21.47 19.85
C LYS A 6 9.82 -20.90 18.42
N THR A 7 8.62 -20.88 17.83
CA THR A 7 8.42 -20.31 16.49
C THR A 7 8.67 -18.80 16.49
N HIS A 8 8.15 -18.07 17.47
CA HIS A 8 8.39 -16.64 17.64
C HIS A 8 9.89 -16.33 17.72
N LYS A 9 10.61 -16.98 18.61
CA LYS A 9 12.06 -16.82 18.77
C LYS A 9 12.80 -17.04 17.45
N TYR A 10 12.54 -18.18 16.81
CA TYR A 10 13.16 -18.50 15.52
C TYR A 10 12.91 -17.42 14.46
N LEU A 11 11.67 -16.97 14.33
CA LEU A 11 11.31 -15.96 13.32
C LEU A 11 11.95 -14.60 13.63
N VAL A 12 11.95 -14.15 14.90
CA VAL A 12 12.57 -12.87 15.28
C VAL A 12 14.08 -12.91 15.06
N GLU A 13 14.76 -13.98 15.44
CA GLU A 13 16.20 -14.15 15.25
C GLU A 13 16.61 -14.17 13.78
N HIS A 14 15.79 -14.77 12.90
CA HIS A 14 16.06 -14.91 11.46
C HIS A 14 15.38 -13.83 10.59
N THR A 15 14.71 -12.85 11.20
CA THR A 15 14.16 -11.72 10.45
C THR A 15 15.27 -10.73 10.14
N ASP A 16 15.53 -10.56 8.85
CA ASP A 16 16.32 -9.47 8.31
C ASP A 16 15.39 -8.37 7.79
N ALA A 17 15.48 -7.19 8.39
CA ALA A 17 14.73 -6.01 8.00
C ALA A 17 15.72 -4.86 7.75
N PRO A 18 16.37 -4.85 6.56
CA PRO A 18 17.45 -3.91 6.26
C PRO A 18 16.97 -2.46 6.18
N VAL A 19 15.67 -2.22 6.10
CA VAL A 19 15.06 -0.89 6.13
C VAL A 19 14.05 -0.81 7.26
N ARG A 20 14.24 0.17 8.13
CA ARG A 20 13.21 0.53 9.11
C ARG A 20 12.13 1.35 8.41
N ARG A 21 10.92 0.82 8.42
CA ARG A 21 9.79 1.43 7.73
C ARG A 21 9.33 2.69 8.46
N ASN A 22 9.03 3.75 7.70
CA ASN A 22 8.58 5.03 8.26
C ASN A 22 7.35 4.87 9.19
N LEU A 23 6.43 4.00 8.83
CA LEU A 23 5.25 3.69 9.64
C LEU A 23 5.58 3.28 11.09
N MET A 24 6.78 2.73 11.36
CA MET A 24 7.20 2.36 12.71
C MET A 24 7.26 3.59 13.65
N ASP A 25 7.57 4.77 13.10
CA ASP A 25 7.63 6.04 13.83
C ASP A 25 6.29 6.80 13.83
N GLU A 26 5.40 6.49 12.88
CA GLU A 26 4.08 7.12 12.79
C GLU A 26 3.04 6.52 13.75
N ILE A 27 3.22 5.25 14.15
CA ILE A 27 2.28 4.53 15.03
C ILE A 27 2.38 5.06 16.45
N ASP A 28 1.24 5.42 17.04
CA ASP A 28 1.15 5.61 18.48
C ASP A 28 1.10 4.24 19.17
N TRP A 29 2.26 3.79 19.61
CA TRP A 29 2.41 2.50 20.29
C TRP A 29 1.83 2.47 21.70
N SER A 30 1.25 3.55 22.23
CA SER A 30 0.50 3.55 23.49
C SER A 30 -0.90 2.94 23.34
N ASP A 31 -1.45 2.90 22.12
CA ASP A 31 -2.74 2.29 21.83
C ASP A 31 -2.73 0.77 22.11
N ARG A 32 -3.84 0.26 22.64
CA ARG A 32 -3.96 -1.16 23.03
C ARG A 32 -4.38 -2.08 21.89
N LEU A 33 -5.10 -1.58 20.89
CA LEU A 33 -5.56 -2.37 19.75
C LEU A 33 -5.19 -1.67 18.44
N ILE A 34 -4.13 -2.15 17.80
CA ILE A 34 -3.54 -1.56 16.60
C ILE A 34 -3.73 -2.50 15.41
N GLY A 35 -4.42 -2.04 14.38
CA GLY A 35 -4.62 -2.76 13.13
C GLY A 35 -3.73 -2.23 12.01
N ILE A 36 -2.83 -3.05 11.47
CA ILE A 36 -1.93 -2.72 10.37
C ILE A 36 -2.46 -3.38 9.10
N LYS A 37 -3.07 -2.58 8.24
CA LYS A 37 -3.57 -3.03 6.94
C LYS A 37 -2.52 -2.83 5.85
N GLY A 38 -2.67 -3.60 4.79
CA GLY A 38 -1.86 -3.38 3.58
C GLY A 38 -1.97 -4.53 2.60
N THR A 39 -1.60 -4.28 1.35
CA THR A 39 -1.64 -5.30 0.30
C THR A 39 -0.66 -6.44 0.58
N ARG A 40 -0.76 -7.53 -0.17
CA ARG A 40 0.19 -8.64 -0.06
C ARG A 40 1.58 -8.24 -0.54
N GLY A 41 2.60 -8.89 0.01
CA GLY A 41 3.98 -8.74 -0.42
C GLY A 41 4.70 -7.47 0.05
N ILE A 42 4.07 -6.59 0.85
CA ILE A 42 4.69 -5.32 1.31
C ILE A 42 5.44 -5.44 2.64
N GLY A 43 5.56 -6.64 3.20
CA GLY A 43 6.36 -6.87 4.42
C GLY A 43 5.62 -6.71 5.75
N LYS A 44 4.29 -6.92 5.83
CA LYS A 44 3.53 -6.81 7.10
C LYS A 44 4.05 -7.76 8.19
N THR A 45 4.34 -9.01 7.83
CA THR A 45 4.92 -10.01 8.74
C THR A 45 6.27 -9.54 9.26
N THR A 46 7.15 -9.10 8.36
CA THR A 46 8.47 -8.55 8.71
C THR A 46 8.35 -7.34 9.62
N PHE A 47 7.37 -6.47 9.38
CA PHE A 47 7.10 -5.29 10.22
C PHE A 47 6.74 -5.66 11.66
N LEU A 48 5.87 -6.68 11.88
CA LEU A 48 5.56 -7.17 13.23
C LEU A 48 6.78 -7.78 13.91
N LEU A 49 7.56 -8.59 13.19
CA LEU A 49 8.74 -9.25 13.72
C LEU A 49 9.86 -8.24 14.02
N GLN A 50 10.00 -7.19 13.21
CA GLN A 50 10.91 -6.08 13.46
C GLN A 50 10.52 -5.33 14.74
N TYR A 51 9.23 -5.02 14.93
CA TYR A 51 8.75 -4.44 16.18
C TYR A 51 9.12 -5.29 17.39
N ALA A 52 8.91 -6.62 17.33
CA ALA A 52 9.29 -7.52 18.39
C ALA A 52 10.81 -7.47 18.65
N LYS A 53 11.63 -7.52 17.59
CA LYS A 53 13.09 -7.50 17.67
C LYS A 53 13.66 -6.20 18.27
N GLU A 54 13.02 -5.07 18.00
CA GLU A 54 13.44 -3.75 18.50
C GLU A 54 13.05 -3.51 19.97
N ASN A 55 11.98 -4.14 20.45
CA ASN A 55 11.40 -3.81 21.75
C ASN A 55 11.49 -4.92 22.82
N PHE A 56 11.84 -6.15 22.44
CA PHE A 56 11.88 -7.29 23.34
C PHE A 56 13.12 -8.16 23.08
N ASP A 57 13.67 -8.72 24.15
CA ASP A 57 14.66 -9.80 24.03
C ASP A 57 13.98 -11.04 23.44
N THR A 58 14.72 -11.83 22.64
CA THR A 58 14.18 -13.02 21.95
C THR A 58 13.71 -14.14 22.92
N ASN A 59 14.14 -14.11 24.18
CA ASN A 59 13.69 -15.00 25.23
C ASN A 59 12.60 -14.39 26.13
N ASP A 60 12.22 -13.11 25.86
CA ASP A 60 11.19 -12.42 26.63
C ASP A 60 9.80 -13.00 26.30
N ARG A 61 9.13 -13.51 27.31
CA ARG A 61 7.82 -14.13 27.15
C ARG A 61 6.66 -13.13 27.22
N ARG A 62 6.93 -11.86 27.38
CA ARG A 62 5.92 -10.79 27.37
C ARG A 62 5.40 -10.45 25.98
N CYS A 63 6.17 -10.77 24.93
CA CYS A 63 5.76 -10.59 23.53
C CYS A 63 5.65 -11.92 22.81
N LEU A 64 4.57 -12.10 22.03
CA LEU A 64 4.36 -13.32 21.26
C LEU A 64 3.78 -13.02 19.87
N TYR A 65 4.40 -13.57 18.82
CA TYR A 65 3.89 -13.53 17.45
C TYR A 65 3.06 -14.78 17.14
N LEU A 66 1.90 -14.59 16.54
CA LEU A 66 0.99 -15.64 16.06
C LEU A 66 0.65 -15.43 14.59
N ASN A 67 0.61 -16.50 13.82
CA ASN A 67 0.09 -16.48 12.44
C ASN A 67 -1.23 -17.26 12.37
N MET A 68 -2.30 -16.61 11.93
CA MET A 68 -3.64 -17.21 11.86
C MET A 68 -3.80 -18.27 10.75
N ASN A 69 -2.78 -18.52 9.92
CA ASN A 69 -2.74 -19.70 9.05
C ASN A 69 -2.37 -20.99 9.79
N ASN A 70 -1.98 -20.92 11.07
CA ASN A 70 -1.64 -22.10 11.84
C ASN A 70 -2.90 -22.94 12.11
N PHE A 71 -2.85 -24.23 11.82
CA PHE A 71 -3.95 -25.17 12.00
C PHE A 71 -4.44 -25.27 13.46
N TYR A 72 -3.62 -24.85 14.41
CA TYR A 72 -4.02 -24.76 15.84
C TYR A 72 -5.30 -23.93 16.03
N PHE A 73 -5.48 -22.86 15.21
CA PHE A 73 -6.63 -21.98 15.30
C PHE A 73 -7.87 -22.47 14.53
N GLN A 74 -7.81 -23.65 13.91
CA GLN A 74 -9.00 -24.27 13.32
C GLN A 74 -9.93 -24.75 14.44
N GLY A 75 -11.03 -24.03 14.64
CA GLY A 75 -12.00 -24.31 15.70
C GLY A 75 -11.62 -23.81 17.12
N ARG A 76 -10.57 -22.98 17.23
CA ARG A 76 -10.20 -22.32 18.49
C ARG A 76 -10.19 -20.81 18.32
N GLY A 77 -10.74 -20.09 19.31
CA GLY A 77 -10.82 -18.64 19.32
C GLY A 77 -9.46 -17.97 19.61
N ILE A 78 -9.31 -16.75 19.12
CA ILE A 78 -8.17 -15.88 19.48
C ILE A 78 -8.29 -15.49 20.97
N ALA A 79 -9.51 -15.25 21.46
CA ALA A 79 -9.75 -14.77 22.83
C ALA A 79 -9.28 -15.76 23.90
N ASP A 80 -9.57 -17.05 23.73
CA ASP A 80 -9.12 -18.07 24.68
C ASP A 80 -7.60 -18.15 24.76
N PHE A 81 -6.93 -18.07 23.61
CA PHE A 81 -5.46 -18.05 23.55
C PHE A 81 -4.89 -16.78 24.18
N ALA A 82 -5.46 -15.63 23.88
CA ALA A 82 -5.03 -14.33 24.41
C ALA A 82 -5.19 -14.28 25.94
N MET A 83 -6.28 -14.82 26.49
CA MET A 83 -6.52 -14.93 27.93
C MET A 83 -5.48 -15.80 28.60
N ASP A 84 -5.18 -16.97 28.02
CA ASP A 84 -4.14 -17.86 28.56
C ASP A 84 -2.76 -17.19 28.54
N PHE A 85 -2.41 -16.52 27.43
CA PHE A 85 -1.17 -15.75 27.29
C PHE A 85 -1.09 -14.62 28.35
N TYR A 86 -2.15 -13.84 28.50
CA TYR A 86 -2.24 -12.73 29.45
C TYR A 86 -2.08 -13.21 30.91
N ASN A 87 -2.76 -14.31 31.27
CA ASN A 87 -2.68 -14.89 32.64
C ASN A 87 -1.28 -15.42 32.96
N HIS A 88 -0.46 -15.73 31.95
CA HIS A 88 0.94 -16.12 32.15
C HIS A 88 1.94 -14.95 32.00
N GLY A 89 1.47 -13.70 32.12
CA GLY A 89 2.30 -12.49 32.12
C GLY A 89 2.60 -11.94 30.72
N GLY A 90 1.83 -12.32 29.69
CA GLY A 90 1.93 -11.74 28.36
C GLY A 90 1.45 -10.29 28.32
N GLU A 91 2.19 -9.41 27.64
CA GLU A 91 1.90 -7.99 27.52
C GLU A 91 1.56 -7.57 26.09
N VAL A 92 2.20 -8.18 25.08
CA VAL A 92 2.03 -7.84 23.67
C VAL A 92 1.78 -9.06 22.80
N LEU A 93 0.66 -9.08 22.10
CA LEU A 93 0.30 -10.15 21.18
C LEU A 93 0.30 -9.60 19.74
N LEU A 94 1.16 -10.15 18.89
CA LEU A 94 1.31 -9.81 17.48
C LEU A 94 0.59 -10.86 16.64
N ILE A 95 -0.55 -10.48 16.03
CA ILE A 95 -1.42 -11.41 15.31
C ILE A 95 -1.32 -11.14 13.81
N ASP A 96 -0.73 -12.06 13.06
CA ASP A 96 -0.58 -11.93 11.61
C ASP A 96 -1.73 -12.59 10.84
N GLN A 97 -2.23 -11.91 9.81
CA GLN A 97 -3.32 -12.34 8.93
C GLN A 97 -4.63 -12.67 9.67
N VAL A 98 -5.07 -11.77 10.55
CA VAL A 98 -6.22 -11.94 11.43
C VAL A 98 -7.50 -12.40 10.70
N PHE A 99 -7.71 -11.96 9.45
CA PHE A 99 -8.88 -12.27 8.62
C PHE A 99 -9.01 -13.77 8.24
N LYS A 100 -7.99 -14.58 8.53
CA LYS A 100 -8.05 -16.04 8.36
C LYS A 100 -8.89 -16.72 9.44
N GLN A 101 -9.08 -16.06 10.57
CA GLN A 101 -9.93 -16.54 11.64
C GLN A 101 -11.38 -16.09 11.44
N GLN A 102 -12.32 -17.00 11.57
CA GLN A 102 -13.74 -16.63 11.59
C GLN A 102 -14.06 -15.77 12.81
N ASN A 103 -14.98 -14.82 12.66
CA ASN A 103 -15.40 -13.89 13.72
C ASN A 103 -14.23 -13.14 14.41
N TRP A 104 -13.14 -12.93 13.68
CA TRP A 104 -11.91 -12.33 14.21
C TRP A 104 -12.16 -10.98 14.91
N SER A 105 -13.08 -10.16 14.41
CA SER A 105 -13.39 -8.85 14.98
C SER A 105 -14.05 -8.96 16.37
N SER A 106 -15.03 -9.85 16.52
CA SER A 106 -15.64 -10.12 17.84
C SER A 106 -14.68 -10.80 18.79
N GLU A 107 -13.78 -11.65 18.31
CA GLU A 107 -12.71 -12.23 19.14
C GLU A 107 -11.72 -11.17 19.63
N LEU A 108 -11.30 -10.23 18.76
CA LEU A 108 -10.46 -9.09 19.19
C LEU A 108 -11.18 -8.18 20.20
N ARG A 109 -12.50 -7.98 20.03
CA ARG A 109 -13.30 -7.24 21.00
C ARG A 109 -13.28 -7.93 22.37
N LYS A 110 -13.49 -9.24 22.43
CA LYS A 110 -13.40 -10.03 23.67
C LYS A 110 -12.02 -9.90 24.33
N CYS A 111 -10.94 -10.02 23.55
CA CYS A 111 -9.58 -9.82 24.05
C CYS A 111 -9.42 -8.43 24.68
N TYR A 112 -9.90 -7.39 24.01
CA TYR A 112 -9.82 -6.01 24.49
C TYR A 112 -10.55 -5.82 25.83
N ASP A 113 -11.73 -6.40 25.97
CA ASP A 113 -12.54 -6.27 27.18
C ASP A 113 -12.02 -7.13 28.35
N GLN A 114 -11.52 -8.35 28.07
CA GLN A 114 -11.14 -9.32 29.08
C GLN A 114 -9.67 -9.22 29.53
N CYS A 115 -8.79 -8.64 28.69
CA CYS A 115 -7.36 -8.51 28.98
C CYS A 115 -6.96 -7.02 29.00
N PRO A 116 -7.26 -6.27 30.08
CA PRO A 116 -7.17 -4.80 30.11
C PRO A 116 -5.77 -4.23 29.87
N ASN A 117 -4.71 -4.98 30.17
CA ASN A 117 -3.32 -4.53 29.98
C ASN A 117 -2.64 -5.19 28.78
N LEU A 118 -3.35 -6.05 28.04
CA LEU A 118 -2.80 -6.68 26.85
C LEU A 118 -2.86 -5.71 25.66
N LYS A 119 -1.72 -5.46 25.04
CA LYS A 119 -1.62 -4.80 23.74
C LYS A 119 -1.73 -5.84 22.62
N ILE A 120 -2.58 -5.57 21.65
CA ILE A 120 -2.74 -6.42 20.46
C ILE A 120 -2.41 -5.60 19.22
N VAL A 121 -1.44 -6.07 18.45
CA VAL A 121 -1.10 -5.53 17.13
C VAL A 121 -1.41 -6.60 16.09
N PHE A 122 -2.32 -6.32 15.18
CA PHE A 122 -2.71 -7.32 14.20
C PHE A 122 -2.54 -6.83 12.76
N THR A 123 -2.29 -7.76 11.84
CA THR A 123 -2.25 -7.44 10.41
C THR A 123 -3.49 -7.91 9.69
N GLY A 124 -3.87 -7.13 8.69
CA GLY A 124 -4.99 -7.41 7.79
C GLY A 124 -4.69 -7.10 6.34
N SER A 125 -5.57 -7.56 5.46
CA SER A 125 -5.55 -7.19 4.04
C SER A 125 -5.99 -5.73 3.85
N SER A 126 -5.54 -5.09 2.77
CA SER A 126 -6.01 -3.75 2.36
C SER A 126 -7.51 -3.70 2.07
N VAL A 127 -8.12 -4.83 1.70
CA VAL A 127 -9.56 -4.96 1.42
C VAL A 127 -10.43 -4.79 2.68
N MET A 128 -9.87 -5.04 3.86
CA MET A 128 -10.61 -4.97 5.13
C MET A 128 -10.97 -3.53 5.50
N ARG A 129 -12.21 -3.31 5.89
CA ARG A 129 -12.71 -2.06 6.43
C ARG A 129 -12.95 -2.24 7.93
N LEU A 130 -11.92 -1.89 8.74
CA LEU A 130 -11.87 -2.26 10.16
C LEU A 130 -12.97 -1.62 11.01
N LYS A 131 -13.42 -0.43 10.66
CA LYS A 131 -14.44 0.30 11.41
C LYS A 131 -15.81 0.20 10.76
N GLU A 132 -15.85 0.33 9.45
CA GLU A 132 -17.08 0.41 8.66
C GLU A 132 -17.82 -0.94 8.58
N GLU A 133 -17.06 -2.04 8.48
CA GLU A 133 -17.61 -3.40 8.37
C GLU A 133 -17.56 -4.18 9.70
N ASN A 134 -17.00 -3.61 10.78
CA ASN A 134 -16.84 -4.26 12.10
C ASN A 134 -17.20 -3.28 13.22
N PRO A 135 -18.51 -3.10 13.49
CA PRO A 135 -18.99 -2.13 14.49
C PRO A 135 -18.42 -2.35 15.90
N GLU A 136 -18.15 -3.61 16.28
CA GLU A 136 -17.58 -3.98 17.56
C GLU A 136 -16.16 -3.44 17.80
N LEU A 137 -15.42 -3.10 16.75
CA LEU A 137 -14.09 -2.49 16.83
C LEU A 137 -14.14 -0.96 16.81
N CYS A 138 -15.31 -0.38 16.55
CA CYS A 138 -15.46 1.07 16.50
C CYS A 138 -15.08 1.71 17.84
N GLY A 139 -14.27 2.76 17.78
CA GLY A 139 -13.81 3.47 18.99
C GLY A 139 -12.63 2.84 19.73
N ILE A 140 -12.30 1.58 19.50
CA ILE A 140 -11.20 0.89 20.20
C ILE A 140 -10.00 0.57 19.29
N VAL A 141 -10.20 0.38 17.99
CA VAL A 141 -9.11 0.08 17.04
C VAL A 141 -8.51 1.34 16.45
N LYS A 142 -7.19 1.42 16.46
CA LYS A 142 -6.41 2.36 15.63
C LYS A 142 -5.91 1.65 14.39
N SER A 143 -6.20 2.22 13.24
CA SER A 143 -5.92 1.59 11.94
C SER A 143 -4.86 2.35 11.17
N TYR A 144 -3.80 1.66 10.80
CA TYR A 144 -2.70 2.19 10.00
C TYR A 144 -2.56 1.40 8.70
N ASN A 145 -2.02 2.06 7.66
CA ASN A 145 -1.81 1.44 6.37
C ASN A 145 -0.32 1.32 6.07
N LEU A 146 0.22 0.11 6.11
CA LEU A 146 1.54 -0.16 5.58
C LEU A 146 1.45 -0.19 4.05
N ARG A 147 2.33 0.56 3.39
CA ARG A 147 2.45 0.61 1.92
C ARG A 147 3.68 -0.18 1.46
N GLY A 148 3.86 -0.33 0.15
CA GLY A 148 5.14 -0.75 -0.40
C GLY A 148 6.24 0.27 -0.11
N PHE A 149 7.47 -0.01 -0.49
CA PHE A 149 8.55 0.96 -0.32
C PHE A 149 8.25 2.24 -1.11
N SER A 150 8.50 3.39 -0.48
CA SER A 150 8.66 4.64 -1.22
C SER A 150 9.98 4.63 -1.98
N PHE A 151 10.14 5.54 -2.93
CA PHE A 151 11.45 5.69 -3.57
C PHE A 151 12.54 6.08 -2.57
N ARG A 152 12.22 6.86 -1.54
CA ARG A 152 13.11 7.18 -0.44
C ARG A 152 13.58 5.95 0.33
N GLU A 153 12.64 5.09 0.76
CA GLU A 153 12.98 3.84 1.47
C GLU A 153 13.83 2.92 0.59
N TYR A 154 13.52 2.86 -0.71
CA TYR A 154 14.32 2.11 -1.69
C TYR A 154 15.73 2.69 -1.83
N LEU A 155 15.89 4.03 -1.94
CA LEU A 155 17.20 4.67 -2.02
C LEU A 155 18.03 4.42 -0.75
N ASN A 156 17.43 4.61 0.43
CA ASN A 156 18.10 4.35 1.70
C ASN A 156 18.62 2.92 1.78
N LEU A 157 17.82 1.97 1.33
CA LEU A 157 18.24 0.57 1.26
C LEU A 157 19.40 0.35 0.28
N LYS A 158 19.30 0.87 -0.94
CA LYS A 158 20.28 0.60 -2.01
C LYS A 158 21.61 1.31 -1.80
N THR A 159 21.58 2.48 -1.18
CA THR A 159 22.76 3.36 -1.09
C THR A 159 23.33 3.45 0.32
N GLY A 160 22.63 2.91 1.33
CA GLY A 160 23.02 3.07 2.74
C GLY A 160 22.91 4.50 3.27
N ASN A 161 22.29 5.41 2.51
CA ASN A 161 22.01 6.77 2.95
C ASN A 161 20.84 6.79 3.93
N ASN A 162 20.70 7.90 4.65
CA ASN A 162 19.56 8.18 5.52
C ASN A 162 18.83 9.44 5.03
N ILE A 163 18.18 9.33 3.87
CA ILE A 163 17.40 10.43 3.28
C ILE A 163 16.14 10.61 4.15
N PRO A 164 15.87 11.82 4.66
CA PRO A 164 14.69 12.08 5.49
C PRO A 164 13.40 12.06 4.69
N VAL A 165 12.27 11.98 5.39
CA VAL A 165 10.94 12.23 4.83
C VAL A 165 10.78 13.73 4.60
N HIS A 166 10.16 14.11 3.49
CA HIS A 166 9.79 15.48 3.18
C HIS A 166 8.29 15.60 3.03
N THR A 167 7.71 16.67 3.56
CA THR A 167 6.28 16.98 3.32
C THR A 167 6.07 17.52 1.91
N LEU A 168 4.83 17.53 1.43
CA LEU A 168 4.52 18.15 0.15
C LEU A 168 4.86 19.64 0.15
N ASP A 169 4.60 20.35 1.24
CA ASP A 169 4.95 21.77 1.37
C ASP A 169 6.48 22.01 1.33
N ASP A 170 7.28 21.13 1.94
CA ASP A 170 8.73 21.18 1.82
C ASP A 170 9.20 20.96 0.38
N ILE A 171 8.62 20.00 -0.31
CA ILE A 171 8.92 19.72 -1.72
C ILE A 171 8.57 20.94 -2.57
N LEU A 172 7.40 21.53 -2.38
CA LEU A 172 6.97 22.70 -3.14
C LEU A 172 7.89 23.91 -2.92
N ALA A 173 8.37 24.10 -1.69
CA ALA A 173 9.22 25.23 -1.34
C ALA A 173 10.70 25.02 -1.70
N ASN A 174 11.24 23.79 -1.52
CA ASN A 174 12.67 23.54 -1.45
C ASN A 174 13.17 22.42 -2.40
N HIS A 175 12.35 21.98 -3.39
CA HIS A 175 12.70 20.84 -4.26
C HIS A 175 14.05 20.98 -4.98
N VAL A 176 14.50 22.19 -5.29
CA VAL A 176 15.80 22.43 -5.95
C VAL A 176 16.95 22.06 -5.01
N GLU A 177 16.88 22.48 -3.74
CA GLU A 177 17.90 22.19 -2.73
C GLU A 177 17.91 20.73 -2.36
N ILE A 178 16.72 20.14 -2.11
CA ILE A 178 16.52 18.72 -1.82
C ILE A 178 17.09 17.86 -2.96
N ALA A 179 16.73 18.18 -4.20
CA ALA A 179 17.20 17.44 -5.36
C ALA A 179 18.73 17.55 -5.55
N ASN A 180 19.30 18.72 -5.37
CA ASN A 180 20.75 18.93 -5.47
C ASN A 180 21.52 18.14 -4.40
N GLU A 181 21.01 18.12 -3.17
CA GLU A 181 21.67 17.38 -2.08
C GLU A 181 21.71 15.88 -2.36
N ILE A 182 20.59 15.32 -2.79
CA ILE A 182 20.48 13.88 -3.02
C ILE A 182 21.19 13.47 -4.30
N ALA A 183 21.04 14.21 -5.42
CA ALA A 183 21.66 13.88 -6.70
C ALA A 183 23.20 13.92 -6.66
N ARG A 184 23.80 14.63 -5.70
CA ARG A 184 25.27 14.59 -5.48
C ARG A 184 25.75 13.27 -4.88
N LYS A 185 24.87 12.54 -4.19
CA LYS A 185 25.19 11.32 -3.44
C LYS A 185 24.74 10.06 -4.15
N VAL A 186 23.76 10.16 -5.05
CA VAL A 186 23.05 9.02 -5.64
C VAL A 186 22.83 9.26 -7.13
N ASP A 187 23.08 8.24 -7.94
CA ASP A 187 22.61 8.20 -9.33
C ASP A 187 21.07 8.03 -9.33
N ILE A 188 20.38 9.15 -9.50
CA ILE A 188 18.92 9.19 -9.47
C ILE A 188 18.32 8.45 -10.68
N ALA A 189 18.87 8.63 -11.88
CA ALA A 189 18.28 8.11 -13.09
C ALA A 189 18.21 6.58 -13.08
N ASP A 190 19.33 5.93 -12.77
CA ASP A 190 19.40 4.47 -12.69
C ASP A 190 18.54 3.91 -11.55
N ASN A 191 18.64 4.50 -10.35
CA ASN A 191 17.86 4.04 -9.20
C ASN A 191 16.35 4.26 -9.39
N PHE A 192 15.94 5.35 -10.04
CA PHE A 192 14.53 5.63 -10.27
C PHE A 192 13.92 4.66 -11.30
N ASP A 193 14.63 4.40 -12.39
CA ASP A 193 14.17 3.43 -13.39
C ASP A 193 14.07 2.01 -12.78
N ASN A 194 15.07 1.58 -12.03
CA ASN A 194 15.05 0.32 -11.28
C ASN A 194 13.87 0.24 -10.28
N TYR A 195 13.59 1.33 -9.57
CA TYR A 195 12.46 1.39 -8.65
C TYR A 195 11.12 1.25 -9.36
N LEU A 196 10.92 1.94 -10.48
CA LEU A 196 9.70 1.84 -11.26
C LEU A 196 9.41 0.41 -11.72
N HIS A 197 10.45 -0.35 -12.06
CA HIS A 197 10.32 -1.75 -12.47
C HIS A 197 10.06 -2.72 -11.31
N HIS A 198 10.75 -2.58 -10.16
CA HIS A 198 10.67 -3.59 -9.10
C HIS A 198 10.87 -3.08 -7.67
N GLY A 199 10.99 -1.77 -7.43
CA GLY A 199 11.36 -1.23 -6.11
C GLY A 199 10.24 -1.12 -5.10
N PHE A 200 8.97 -1.21 -5.49
CA PHE A 200 7.83 -1.02 -4.59
C PHE A 200 7.59 -2.20 -3.63
N TYR A 201 7.83 -3.43 -4.07
CA TYR A 201 7.60 -4.63 -3.26
C TYR A 201 8.91 -5.14 -2.63
N PRO A 202 9.01 -5.26 -1.28
CA PRO A 202 10.24 -5.65 -0.59
C PRO A 202 10.85 -6.98 -1.05
N PHE A 203 10.07 -7.89 -1.61
CA PHE A 203 10.59 -9.19 -2.04
C PHE A 203 11.57 -9.12 -3.24
N PHE A 204 11.81 -7.94 -3.83
CA PHE A 204 12.93 -7.78 -4.76
C PHE A 204 14.29 -8.07 -4.09
N LEU A 205 14.36 -7.96 -2.76
CA LEU A 205 15.54 -8.31 -1.96
C LEU A 205 15.86 -9.80 -1.97
N GLU A 206 14.90 -10.65 -2.31
CA GLU A 206 15.08 -12.10 -2.33
C GLU A 206 15.92 -12.58 -3.53
N HIS A 207 16.31 -11.69 -4.46
CA HIS A 207 17.09 -11.97 -5.67
C HIS A 207 16.54 -13.15 -6.51
N ARG A 208 15.24 -13.37 -6.45
CA ARG A 208 14.50 -14.38 -7.21
C ARG A 208 13.73 -13.70 -8.33
N ASN A 209 13.09 -14.51 -9.18
CA ASN A 209 12.23 -13.99 -10.25
C ASN A 209 11.13 -13.07 -9.69
N PHE A 210 11.37 -11.77 -9.75
CA PHE A 210 10.48 -10.74 -9.20
C PHE A 210 9.11 -10.75 -9.88
N GLU A 211 9.07 -10.84 -11.21
CA GLU A 211 7.83 -10.81 -11.99
C GLU A 211 6.94 -12.01 -11.65
N GLU A 212 7.51 -13.21 -11.55
CA GLU A 212 6.75 -14.41 -11.18
C GLU A 212 6.20 -14.31 -9.75
N ASN A 213 6.99 -13.78 -8.81
CA ASN A 213 6.54 -13.56 -7.44
C ASN A 213 5.45 -12.50 -7.37
N LEU A 214 5.54 -11.46 -8.20
CA LEU A 214 4.51 -10.42 -8.28
C LEU A 214 3.22 -10.97 -8.89
N LEU A 215 3.29 -11.76 -9.97
CA LEU A 215 2.12 -12.45 -10.54
C LEU A 215 1.45 -13.38 -9.52
N LYS A 216 2.22 -14.18 -8.78
CA LYS A 216 1.68 -15.02 -7.69
C LYS A 216 0.99 -14.16 -6.62
N THR A 217 1.59 -13.04 -6.27
CA THR A 217 1.03 -12.09 -5.30
C THR A 217 -0.29 -11.51 -5.80
N MET A 218 -0.38 -11.07 -7.06
CA MET A 218 -1.62 -10.57 -7.67
C MET A 218 -2.72 -11.63 -7.74
N ASN A 219 -2.34 -12.87 -8.07
CA ASN A 219 -3.28 -13.99 -8.03
C ASN A 219 -3.84 -14.20 -6.62
N MET A 220 -2.98 -14.20 -5.59
CA MET A 220 -3.41 -14.31 -4.20
C MET A 220 -4.29 -13.13 -3.75
N MET A 221 -4.05 -11.91 -4.24
CA MET A 221 -4.90 -10.76 -3.96
C MET A 221 -6.30 -10.92 -4.54
N THR A 222 -6.43 -11.49 -5.72
CA THR A 222 -7.74 -11.75 -6.36
C THR A 222 -8.43 -12.98 -5.78
N GLU A 223 -7.72 -14.09 -5.61
CA GLU A 223 -8.26 -15.39 -5.21
C GLU A 223 -8.55 -15.50 -3.72
N VAL A 224 -7.75 -14.84 -2.89
CA VAL A 224 -7.87 -14.91 -1.43
C VAL A 224 -8.44 -13.61 -0.88
N ASP A 225 -7.80 -12.47 -1.16
CA ASP A 225 -8.19 -11.24 -0.47
C ASP A 225 -9.55 -10.71 -0.97
N ILE A 226 -9.78 -10.68 -2.28
CA ILE A 226 -11.06 -10.22 -2.81
C ILE A 226 -12.15 -11.26 -2.58
N LEU A 227 -11.95 -12.53 -3.02
CA LEU A 227 -13.02 -13.52 -2.94
C LEU A 227 -13.43 -13.83 -1.50
N LEU A 228 -12.43 -14.08 -0.62
CA LEU A 228 -12.71 -14.48 0.76
C LEU A 228 -13.33 -13.32 1.57
N ILE A 229 -12.74 -12.11 1.51
CA ILE A 229 -13.16 -10.98 2.34
C ILE A 229 -14.49 -10.40 1.85
N LYS A 230 -14.70 -10.36 0.52
CA LYS A 230 -15.96 -9.87 -0.07
C LYS A 230 -17.00 -10.98 -0.29
N GLN A 231 -16.71 -12.21 0.13
CA GLN A 231 -17.60 -13.38 0.02
C GLN A 231 -18.14 -13.59 -1.41
N ILE A 232 -17.24 -13.50 -2.39
CA ILE A 232 -17.57 -13.64 -3.81
C ILE A 232 -17.38 -15.11 -4.21
N GLU A 233 -18.31 -15.68 -4.97
CA GLU A 233 -18.21 -17.04 -5.49
C GLU A 233 -17.04 -17.18 -6.47
N LEU A 234 -16.33 -18.30 -6.40
CA LEU A 234 -15.16 -18.63 -7.22
C LEU A 234 -15.43 -18.53 -8.74
N LYS A 235 -16.65 -18.81 -9.18
CA LYS A 235 -17.05 -18.70 -10.60
C LYS A 235 -16.85 -17.30 -11.21
N TYR A 236 -16.81 -16.25 -10.39
CA TYR A 236 -16.60 -14.87 -10.85
C TYR A 236 -15.13 -14.45 -10.94
N LEU A 237 -14.21 -15.28 -10.44
CA LEU A 237 -12.78 -14.96 -10.41
C LEU A 237 -12.22 -14.66 -11.80
N THR A 238 -12.55 -15.46 -12.80
CA THR A 238 -12.08 -15.27 -14.19
C THR A 238 -12.53 -13.91 -14.75
N LYS A 239 -13.76 -13.49 -14.44
CA LYS A 239 -14.29 -12.18 -14.85
C LYS A 239 -13.55 -11.03 -14.20
N ILE A 240 -13.22 -11.15 -12.91
CA ILE A 240 -12.43 -10.13 -12.16
C ILE A 240 -11.00 -10.04 -12.74
N LYS A 241 -10.34 -11.16 -13.01
CA LYS A 241 -9.01 -11.20 -13.63
C LYS A 241 -9.02 -10.64 -15.05
N LYS A 242 -10.01 -10.99 -15.87
CA LYS A 242 -10.18 -10.44 -17.21
C LYS A 242 -10.40 -8.92 -17.15
N LEU A 243 -11.22 -8.44 -16.21
CA LEU A 243 -11.44 -7.01 -16.02
C LEU A 243 -10.14 -6.28 -15.64
N LEU A 244 -9.35 -6.83 -14.72
CA LEU A 244 -8.06 -6.25 -14.33
C LEU A 244 -7.12 -6.11 -15.54
N TYR A 245 -7.03 -7.17 -16.37
CA TYR A 245 -6.23 -7.15 -17.59
C TYR A 245 -6.73 -6.09 -18.59
N LEU A 246 -8.04 -6.01 -18.85
CA LEU A 246 -8.61 -5.02 -19.74
C LEU A 246 -8.33 -3.58 -19.26
N LEU A 247 -8.44 -3.33 -17.96
CA LEU A 247 -8.12 -2.02 -17.37
C LEU A 247 -6.63 -1.68 -17.50
N ALA A 248 -5.74 -2.66 -17.37
CA ALA A 248 -4.30 -2.47 -17.55
C ALA A 248 -3.95 -2.12 -19.02
N VAL A 249 -4.60 -2.77 -19.97
CA VAL A 249 -4.38 -2.53 -21.42
C VAL A 249 -5.01 -1.21 -21.87
N ASP A 250 -6.13 -0.83 -21.30
CA ASP A 250 -6.84 0.41 -21.64
C ASP A 250 -6.06 1.68 -21.26
N GLY A 251 -5.12 1.58 -20.31
CA GLY A 251 -4.30 2.69 -19.86
C GLY A 251 -5.05 3.74 -19.03
N LEU A 252 -4.45 4.93 -18.92
CA LEU A 252 -4.91 6.03 -18.06
C LEU A 252 -6.10 6.80 -18.64
N LYS A 253 -7.26 6.18 -18.74
CA LYS A 253 -8.47 6.84 -19.24
C LYS A 253 -9.72 6.53 -18.42
N ALA A 254 -10.79 7.25 -18.73
CA ALA A 254 -12.11 6.94 -18.19
C ALA A 254 -12.60 5.59 -18.72
N PRO A 255 -12.92 4.61 -17.86
CA PRO A 255 -13.30 3.27 -18.32
C PRO A 255 -14.63 3.29 -19.07
N ASN A 256 -14.73 2.60 -20.20
CA ASN A 256 -16.01 2.39 -20.86
C ASN A 256 -16.77 1.23 -20.19
N ILE A 257 -17.57 1.53 -19.17
CA ILE A 257 -18.28 0.54 -18.36
C ILE A 257 -19.19 -0.37 -19.18
N SER A 258 -19.82 0.16 -20.25
CA SER A 258 -20.71 -0.64 -21.11
C SER A 258 -19.92 -1.65 -21.94
N ASN A 259 -18.77 -1.24 -22.50
CA ASN A 259 -17.90 -2.13 -23.25
C ASN A 259 -17.31 -3.22 -22.32
N LEU A 260 -16.78 -2.81 -21.16
CA LEU A 260 -16.24 -3.75 -20.17
C LEU A 260 -17.30 -4.76 -19.69
N ALA A 261 -18.56 -4.32 -19.52
CA ALA A 261 -19.66 -5.20 -19.15
C ALA A 261 -19.94 -6.26 -20.24
N GLY A 262 -19.87 -5.88 -21.51
CA GLY A 262 -19.96 -6.82 -22.63
C GLY A 262 -18.79 -7.79 -22.68
N GLU A 263 -17.56 -7.29 -22.52
CA GLU A 263 -16.34 -8.10 -22.56
C GLU A 263 -16.26 -9.18 -21.50
N ILE A 264 -16.75 -8.89 -20.28
CA ILE A 264 -16.77 -9.88 -19.18
C ILE A 264 -18.13 -10.50 -18.93
N GLU A 265 -19.09 -10.29 -19.86
CA GLU A 265 -20.43 -10.88 -19.82
C GLU A 265 -21.15 -10.68 -18.48
N THR A 266 -21.32 -9.41 -18.07
CA THR A 266 -21.94 -9.05 -16.79
C THR A 266 -22.68 -7.72 -16.85
N SER A 267 -23.34 -7.32 -15.76
CA SER A 267 -24.00 -6.02 -15.68
C SER A 267 -23.02 -4.87 -15.44
N ARG A 268 -23.39 -3.66 -15.86
CA ARG A 268 -22.62 -2.44 -15.58
C ARG A 268 -22.42 -2.21 -14.09
N ALA A 269 -23.43 -2.51 -13.26
CA ALA A 269 -23.32 -2.38 -11.81
C ALA A 269 -22.28 -3.37 -11.24
N THR A 270 -22.23 -4.59 -11.76
CA THR A 270 -21.23 -5.59 -11.37
C THR A 270 -19.81 -5.15 -11.75
N VAL A 271 -19.62 -4.57 -12.96
CA VAL A 271 -18.32 -4.00 -13.35
C VAL A 271 -17.86 -2.92 -12.37
N MET A 272 -18.76 -2.01 -11.99
CA MET A 272 -18.46 -0.96 -11.01
C MET A 272 -18.04 -1.53 -9.65
N ASN A 273 -18.73 -2.57 -9.17
CA ASN A 273 -18.36 -3.26 -7.95
C ASN A 273 -16.99 -3.93 -8.05
N TYR A 274 -16.70 -4.60 -9.18
CA TYR A 274 -15.40 -5.25 -9.39
C TYR A 274 -14.26 -4.22 -9.46
N ILE A 275 -14.47 -3.08 -10.12
CA ILE A 275 -13.51 -1.95 -10.11
C ILE A 275 -13.26 -1.50 -8.66
N LYS A 276 -14.30 -1.39 -7.84
CA LYS A 276 -14.17 -1.04 -6.43
C LYS A 276 -13.38 -2.09 -5.64
N TYR A 277 -13.64 -3.38 -5.85
CA TYR A 277 -12.92 -4.46 -5.17
C TYR A 277 -11.43 -4.50 -5.58
N LEU A 278 -11.13 -4.32 -6.86
CA LEU A 278 -9.75 -4.21 -7.34
C LEU A 278 -9.01 -3.02 -6.74
N SER A 279 -9.70 -1.89 -6.54
CA SER A 279 -9.15 -0.71 -5.87
C SER A 279 -8.94 -0.94 -4.37
N ASP A 280 -9.91 -1.56 -3.68
CA ASP A 280 -9.77 -1.91 -2.26
C ASP A 280 -8.59 -2.88 -2.04
N ALA A 281 -8.35 -3.79 -3.00
CA ALA A 281 -7.20 -4.70 -3.00
C ALA A 281 -5.86 -4.03 -3.35
N ARG A 282 -5.87 -2.76 -3.76
CA ARG A 282 -4.65 -2.06 -4.21
C ARG A 282 -4.02 -2.67 -5.47
N LEU A 283 -4.84 -3.16 -6.38
CA LEU A 283 -4.43 -3.57 -7.72
C LEU A 283 -4.56 -2.40 -8.71
N ILE A 284 -5.57 -1.56 -8.53
CA ILE A 284 -5.79 -0.33 -9.29
C ILE A 284 -6.03 0.87 -8.37
N ASN A 285 -5.83 2.03 -8.92
CA ASN A 285 -6.28 3.32 -8.39
C ASN A 285 -7.48 3.81 -9.21
N ILE A 286 -8.50 4.34 -8.55
CA ILE A 286 -9.64 4.98 -9.19
C ILE A 286 -9.69 6.46 -8.82
N MET A 287 -9.84 7.30 -9.82
CA MET A 287 -9.85 8.75 -9.65
C MET A 287 -11.19 9.33 -10.08
N TYR A 288 -11.60 10.38 -9.39
CA TYR A 288 -12.82 11.12 -9.65
C TYR A 288 -12.51 12.61 -9.84
N HIS A 289 -13.45 13.35 -10.41
CA HIS A 289 -13.43 14.81 -10.30
C HIS A 289 -13.73 15.24 -8.85
N PRO A 290 -13.28 16.43 -8.44
CA PRO A 290 -13.58 16.95 -7.10
C PRO A 290 -15.09 16.88 -6.78
N GLY A 291 -15.43 16.31 -5.62
CA GLY A 291 -16.81 16.13 -5.17
C GLY A 291 -17.54 14.91 -5.74
N ASP A 292 -16.92 14.14 -6.61
CA ASP A 292 -17.45 12.88 -7.11
C ASP A 292 -16.85 11.70 -6.35
N GLU A 293 -17.66 10.65 -6.15
CA GLU A 293 -17.23 9.40 -5.49
C GLU A 293 -18.05 8.20 -5.99
N PHE A 294 -17.68 6.99 -5.56
CA PHE A 294 -18.49 5.81 -5.79
C PHE A 294 -19.93 6.00 -5.24
N PRO A 295 -20.99 5.60 -5.98
CA PRO A 295 -21.00 4.75 -7.17
C PRO A 295 -20.93 5.47 -8.52
N LYS A 296 -20.53 6.74 -8.60
CA LYS A 296 -20.32 7.40 -9.88
C LYS A 296 -19.22 6.69 -10.68
N LYS A 297 -19.28 6.83 -12.00
CA LYS A 297 -18.26 6.31 -12.90
C LYS A 297 -16.93 7.05 -12.65
N PRO A 298 -15.79 6.35 -12.48
CA PRO A 298 -14.49 6.99 -12.39
C PRO A 298 -14.15 7.83 -13.62
N SER A 299 -13.50 8.95 -13.40
CA SER A 299 -12.94 9.77 -14.47
C SER A 299 -11.65 9.19 -15.05
N LYS A 300 -10.88 8.45 -14.24
CA LYS A 300 -9.66 7.75 -14.63
C LYS A 300 -9.49 6.47 -13.79
N VAL A 301 -8.96 5.43 -14.41
CA VAL A 301 -8.49 4.21 -13.73
C VAL A 301 -7.04 3.99 -14.14
N MET A 302 -6.20 3.57 -13.20
CA MET A 302 -4.79 3.26 -13.44
C MET A 302 -4.36 2.08 -12.56
N MET A 303 -3.28 1.43 -12.90
CA MET A 303 -2.67 0.44 -12.02
C MET A 303 -2.25 1.07 -10.69
N TYR A 304 -2.19 0.29 -9.61
CA TYR A 304 -1.88 0.84 -8.30
C TYR A 304 -0.46 1.40 -8.20
N ASN A 305 0.50 0.75 -8.84
CA ASN A 305 1.89 1.20 -8.91
C ASN A 305 2.55 0.74 -10.22
N PRO A 306 3.70 1.32 -10.61
CA PRO A 306 4.41 0.96 -11.84
C PRO A 306 4.83 -0.52 -11.93
N ASN A 307 5.23 -1.16 -10.83
CA ASN A 307 5.65 -2.57 -10.86
C ASN A 307 4.52 -3.48 -11.38
N LEU A 308 3.25 -3.19 -11.03
CA LEU A 308 2.10 -3.93 -11.54
C LEU A 308 1.89 -3.72 -13.05
N MET A 309 2.18 -2.52 -13.57
CA MET A 309 2.08 -2.24 -15.01
C MET A 309 3.05 -3.13 -15.78
N TYR A 310 4.33 -3.14 -15.38
CA TYR A 310 5.35 -3.94 -16.04
C TYR A 310 5.08 -5.44 -15.92
N CYS A 311 4.48 -5.90 -14.82
CA CYS A 311 4.16 -7.31 -14.61
C CYS A 311 2.98 -7.80 -15.45
N ILE A 312 1.90 -7.00 -15.60
CA ILE A 312 0.70 -7.41 -16.34
C ILE A 312 0.90 -7.27 -17.84
N TYR A 313 1.51 -6.18 -18.29
CA TYR A 313 1.63 -5.86 -19.70
C TYR A 313 2.95 -5.17 -20.04
N PRO A 314 4.07 -5.92 -20.00
CA PRO A 314 5.42 -5.35 -20.09
C PRO A 314 5.74 -4.68 -21.42
N ILE A 315 5.04 -5.04 -22.52
CA ILE A 315 5.39 -4.62 -23.89
C ILE A 315 4.88 -3.22 -24.23
N VAL A 316 3.89 -2.67 -23.53
CA VAL A 316 3.16 -1.46 -23.90
C VAL A 316 2.99 -0.45 -22.77
N ALA A 317 3.77 -0.56 -21.70
CA ALA A 317 3.75 0.46 -20.66
C ALA A 317 4.26 1.80 -21.25
N ASP A 318 3.35 2.70 -21.60
CA ASP A 318 3.69 4.06 -22.01
C ASP A 318 4.43 4.76 -20.87
N ARG A 319 5.59 5.36 -21.19
CA ARG A 319 6.42 6.04 -20.17
C ARG A 319 5.65 7.13 -19.42
N GLN A 320 4.82 7.89 -20.13
CA GLN A 320 3.97 8.91 -19.51
C GLN A 320 3.00 8.29 -18.48
N GLU A 321 2.37 7.17 -18.82
CA GLU A 321 1.43 6.47 -17.93
C GLU A 321 2.13 5.90 -16.70
N VAL A 322 3.35 5.37 -16.85
CA VAL A 322 4.19 4.90 -15.74
C VAL A 322 4.50 6.03 -14.77
N MET A 323 4.90 7.20 -15.30
CA MET A 323 5.24 8.37 -14.49
C MET A 323 4.03 8.96 -13.78
N GLU A 324 2.88 9.04 -14.44
CA GLU A 324 1.62 9.46 -13.81
C GLU A 324 1.19 8.48 -12.71
N THR A 325 1.33 7.18 -12.94
CA THR A 325 1.02 6.15 -11.94
C THR A 325 1.93 6.26 -10.71
N PHE A 326 3.22 6.52 -10.89
CA PHE A 326 4.15 6.78 -9.79
C PHE A 326 3.73 8.01 -8.99
N PHE A 327 3.48 9.14 -9.67
CA PHE A 327 3.08 10.39 -9.06
C PHE A 327 1.86 10.23 -8.15
N VAL A 328 0.80 9.66 -8.70
CA VAL A 328 -0.44 9.41 -7.97
C VAL A 328 -0.23 8.43 -6.82
N ASN A 329 0.54 7.37 -7.03
CA ASN A 329 0.82 6.39 -5.98
C ASN A 329 1.53 7.02 -4.78
N MET A 330 2.53 7.88 -4.98
CA MET A 330 3.27 8.51 -3.89
C MET A 330 2.39 9.49 -3.10
N LEU A 331 1.68 10.36 -3.77
CA LEU A 331 0.80 11.36 -3.13
C LEU A 331 -0.36 10.75 -2.34
N TRP A 332 -0.91 9.65 -2.80
CA TRP A 332 -2.12 9.07 -2.20
C TRP A 332 -1.94 8.43 -0.82
N LYS A 333 -0.77 8.57 -0.22
CA LYS A 333 -0.58 8.22 1.20
C LYS A 333 -1.31 9.22 2.11
N GLU A 334 -1.10 10.50 1.88
CA GLU A 334 -1.53 11.58 2.77
C GLU A 334 -2.39 12.65 2.08
N HIS A 335 -2.37 12.68 0.75
CA HIS A 335 -3.03 13.70 -0.04
C HIS A 335 -4.20 13.14 -0.83
N SER A 336 -5.24 13.95 -1.00
CA SER A 336 -6.30 13.67 -1.96
C SER A 336 -5.83 14.00 -3.38
N VAL A 337 -6.03 13.07 -4.31
CA VAL A 337 -5.66 13.25 -5.72
C VAL A 337 -6.91 13.10 -6.57
N ASN A 338 -7.33 14.18 -7.21
CA ASN A 338 -8.50 14.22 -8.07
C ASN A 338 -8.11 14.47 -9.53
N GLN A 339 -8.97 14.03 -10.44
CA GLN A 339 -8.87 14.38 -11.85
C GLN A 339 -9.09 15.88 -12.02
N GLY A 340 -8.14 16.53 -12.65
CA GLY A 340 -8.26 17.93 -13.02
C GLY A 340 -9.13 18.17 -14.26
N ASN A 341 -9.16 19.41 -14.69
CA ASN A 341 -9.84 19.87 -15.89
C ASN A 341 -8.83 20.06 -17.06
N ARG A 342 -9.21 20.89 -18.03
CA ARG A 342 -8.34 21.20 -19.19
C ARG A 342 -7.02 21.89 -18.81
N ASP A 343 -7.00 22.59 -17.66
CA ASP A 343 -5.87 23.42 -17.23
C ASP A 343 -4.89 22.66 -16.32
N ALA A 344 -5.31 21.55 -15.70
CA ALA A 344 -4.44 20.69 -14.90
C ALA A 344 -4.87 19.23 -15.05
N ALA A 345 -3.90 18.30 -15.12
CA ALA A 345 -4.21 16.87 -15.16
C ALA A 345 -4.66 16.35 -13.79
N TYR A 346 -4.10 16.89 -12.73
CA TYR A 346 -4.32 16.49 -11.34
C TYR A 346 -4.56 17.68 -10.42
N ILE A 347 -5.48 17.53 -9.48
CA ILE A 347 -5.74 18.47 -8.39
C ILE A 347 -5.42 17.76 -7.08
N ILE A 348 -4.47 18.30 -6.32
CA ILE A 348 -4.03 17.77 -5.04
C ILE A 348 -4.63 18.62 -3.92
N ASP A 349 -5.29 17.97 -2.95
CA ASP A 349 -5.94 18.58 -1.79
C ASP A 349 -6.90 19.74 -2.13
N ASN A 350 -7.53 19.66 -3.32
CA ASN A 350 -8.36 20.72 -3.89
C ASN A 350 -7.66 22.08 -4.02
N LYS A 351 -6.32 22.11 -4.04
CA LYS A 351 -5.52 23.33 -3.94
C LYS A 351 -4.41 23.41 -4.99
N GLN A 352 -3.55 22.42 -5.11
CA GLN A 352 -2.43 22.44 -6.06
C GLN A 352 -2.81 21.80 -7.39
N HIS A 353 -2.41 22.43 -8.48
CA HIS A 353 -2.71 22.02 -9.85
C HIS A 353 -1.44 21.48 -10.52
N PHE A 354 -1.44 20.21 -10.88
CA PHE A 354 -0.26 19.54 -11.44
C PHE A 354 -0.47 18.99 -12.84
N HIS A 355 0.62 19.05 -13.61
CA HIS A 355 0.84 18.23 -14.79
C HIS A 355 2.04 17.32 -14.57
N VAL A 356 1.93 16.06 -14.96
CA VAL A 356 3.07 15.14 -15.08
C VAL A 356 3.52 15.15 -16.54
N THR A 357 4.76 15.52 -16.82
CA THR A 357 5.23 15.68 -18.19
C THR A 357 6.75 15.58 -18.34
N SER A 358 7.22 15.36 -19.56
CA SER A 358 8.62 15.54 -19.92
C SER A 358 8.95 17.03 -20.04
N ALA A 359 10.18 17.41 -19.71
CA ALA A 359 10.69 18.78 -19.87
C ALA A 359 10.56 19.28 -21.32
N ASN A 360 10.64 18.36 -22.30
CA ASN A 360 10.60 18.67 -23.73
C ASN A 360 9.18 18.83 -24.29
N HIS A 361 8.15 18.37 -23.58
CA HIS A 361 6.75 18.36 -24.05
C HIS A 361 5.87 19.38 -23.34
N MET A 362 6.45 20.37 -22.69
CA MET A 362 5.69 21.37 -21.94
C MET A 362 4.89 22.27 -22.90
N ARG A 363 3.57 22.17 -22.82
CA ARG A 363 2.68 23.17 -23.44
C ARG A 363 2.62 24.40 -22.53
N ARG A 364 3.04 25.55 -23.04
CA ARG A 364 2.81 26.82 -22.33
C ARG A 364 1.30 27.06 -22.22
N SER A 365 0.76 26.94 -21.02
CA SER A 365 -0.60 27.39 -20.71
C SER A 365 -0.63 28.91 -20.69
N ARG A 366 -1.73 29.49 -21.17
CA ARG A 366 -1.92 30.95 -21.18
C ARG A 366 -2.17 31.55 -19.78
N ASN A 367 -2.49 30.71 -18.77
CA ASN A 367 -2.75 31.10 -17.36
C ASN A 367 -1.67 30.44 -16.45
N SER A 368 -0.44 30.90 -16.53
CA SER A 368 0.74 30.19 -16.01
C SER A 368 1.11 30.46 -14.55
N SER A 369 0.34 31.21 -13.76
CA SER A 369 0.79 31.60 -12.40
C SER A 369 0.45 30.62 -11.27
N GLU A 370 -0.31 29.55 -11.53
CA GLU A 370 -0.74 28.59 -10.50
C GLU A 370 -0.49 27.12 -10.88
N GLN A 371 0.20 26.84 -11.99
CA GLN A 371 0.41 25.48 -12.46
C GLN A 371 1.78 24.95 -12.10
N LEU A 372 1.84 23.74 -11.57
CA LEU A 372 3.07 23.05 -11.20
C LEU A 372 3.28 21.85 -12.13
N TYR A 373 4.55 21.57 -12.44
CA TYR A 373 4.93 20.49 -13.34
C TYR A 373 5.80 19.46 -12.61
N ALA A 374 5.30 18.25 -12.45
CA ALA A 374 6.10 17.10 -12.05
C ALA A 374 6.81 16.54 -13.29
N THR A 375 8.12 16.79 -13.38
CA THR A 375 8.89 16.57 -14.62
C THR A 375 9.83 15.37 -14.46
N TYR A 376 9.68 14.35 -15.31
CA TYR A 376 10.40 13.09 -15.12
C TYR A 376 11.77 12.99 -15.80
N ASP A 377 12.16 13.97 -16.62
CA ASP A 377 13.48 14.01 -17.30
C ASP A 377 14.48 14.93 -16.59
N LEU A 378 14.15 15.41 -15.40
CA LEU A 378 15.01 16.31 -14.64
C LEU A 378 15.51 15.66 -13.35
N ASN A 379 16.80 15.71 -13.13
CA ASN A 379 17.39 15.34 -11.83
C ASN A 379 17.27 16.49 -10.81
N VAL A 380 17.35 17.74 -11.27
CA VAL A 380 17.19 18.95 -10.46
C VAL A 380 16.18 19.87 -11.13
N GLY A 381 15.25 20.41 -10.37
CA GLY A 381 14.16 21.24 -10.87
C GLY A 381 14.51 22.72 -11.05
N GLN A 382 13.49 23.45 -11.44
CA GLN A 382 13.47 24.92 -11.53
C GLN A 382 12.13 25.38 -10.93
N THR A 383 11.92 26.64 -10.72
CA THR A 383 10.81 27.28 -9.99
C THR A 383 9.44 26.58 -10.02
N ASP A 384 8.94 26.26 -11.20
CA ASP A 384 7.62 25.60 -11.42
C ASP A 384 7.74 24.13 -11.87
N LYS A 385 8.98 23.64 -12.05
CA LYS A 385 9.31 22.30 -12.55
C LYS A 385 9.97 21.50 -11.46
N ILE A 386 9.20 20.64 -10.85
CA ILE A 386 9.64 19.78 -9.76
C ILE A 386 10.06 18.42 -10.36
N PRO A 387 11.26 17.91 -10.07
CA PRO A 387 11.64 16.57 -10.52
C PRO A 387 10.65 15.54 -9.98
N LEU A 388 10.11 14.71 -10.86
CA LEU A 388 9.07 13.74 -10.48
C LEU A 388 9.51 12.80 -9.35
N TRP A 389 10.77 12.38 -9.36
CA TRP A 389 11.29 11.45 -8.36
C TRP A 389 11.25 11.98 -6.93
N VAL A 390 11.28 13.33 -6.74
CA VAL A 390 11.25 13.96 -5.41
C VAL A 390 9.95 13.67 -4.68
N PHE A 391 8.83 13.46 -5.39
CA PHE A 391 7.58 13.02 -4.76
C PHE A 391 7.68 11.63 -4.12
N GLY A 392 8.66 10.83 -4.49
CA GLY A 392 9.00 9.57 -3.82
C GLY A 392 9.64 9.72 -2.45
N LEU A 393 9.86 10.95 -1.96
CA LEU A 393 10.41 11.28 -0.64
C LEU A 393 9.32 11.58 0.42
N LEU A 394 8.04 11.53 0.03
CA LEU A 394 6.91 11.87 0.90
C LEU A 394 6.71 10.90 2.09
N TYR A 395 7.28 9.67 2.04
CA TYR A 395 7.23 8.74 3.17
C TYR A 395 8.37 7.73 3.16
#